data_80fff170be49eef8a53e3f766769ec29
#
_entry.id   80fff170be49eef8a53e3f766769ec29
#
_cell.length_a   1.000
_cell.length_b   1.000
_cell.length_c   1.000
_cell.angle_alpha   90.00
_cell.angle_beta   90.00
_cell.angle_gamma   90.00
#
_symmetry.space_group_name_H-M   'P 1'
#
loop_
_entity.id
_entity.type
_entity.pdbx_description
1 polymer ?
#
loop_
_entity_poly.entity_id
_entity_poly.type
_entity_poly.pdbx_seq_one_letter_code
_entity_poly.pdbx_strand_id
1 'polypeptide(L)' 'MEIKVLGRGCANCMKLEAMVHEVVAEKGLDANLVHVQDEREIVSYGVMRTPGLVVDGKVVSYGRIPSKEEIAVWLGV' A
#
# COMPACT_ATOMS: atom_id res chain seq x y z
N MET A 1 -4.03 -10.90 -6.60
CA MET A 1 -3.12 -10.18 -5.69
C MET A 1 -3.93 -9.20 -4.86
N GLU A 2 -3.73 -9.21 -3.57
CA GLU A 2 -4.39 -8.28 -2.67
C GLU A 2 -3.41 -7.24 -2.17
N ILE A 3 -3.75 -5.97 -2.32
CA ILE A 3 -2.91 -4.85 -1.90
C ILE A 3 -3.72 -4.02 -0.91
N LYS A 4 -3.11 -3.71 0.24
CA LYS A 4 -3.75 -2.84 1.23
C LYS A 4 -2.88 -1.63 1.49
N VAL A 5 -3.50 -0.45 1.47
CA VAL A 5 -2.86 0.78 1.90
C VAL A 5 -3.40 1.10 3.29
N LEU A 6 -2.51 1.12 4.26
CA LEU A 6 -2.86 1.33 5.67
C LEU A 6 -2.71 2.80 6.01
N GLY A 7 -3.78 3.42 6.48
CA GLY A 7 -3.73 4.81 6.89
C GLY A 7 -5.11 5.40 7.04
N ARG A 8 -5.20 6.49 7.80
CA ARG A 8 -6.48 7.11 8.17
C ARG A 8 -6.85 8.28 7.25
N GLY A 9 -6.51 8.18 5.95
CA GLY A 9 -6.90 9.18 4.98
C GLY A 9 -6.04 10.43 4.97
N CYS A 10 -4.81 10.37 5.50
CA CYS A 10 -3.88 11.49 5.43
C CYS A 10 -3.41 11.72 3.99
N ALA A 11 -2.85 12.90 3.73
CA ALA A 11 -2.39 13.24 2.39
C ALA A 11 -1.39 12.22 1.83
N ASN A 12 -0.46 11.75 2.66
CA ASN A 12 0.53 10.76 2.25
C ASN A 12 -0.09 9.39 1.96
N CYS A 13 -1.14 9.03 2.71
CA CYS A 13 -1.85 7.77 2.48
C CYS A 13 -2.56 7.81 1.13
N MET A 14 -3.20 8.92 0.81
CA MET A 14 -3.88 9.10 -0.48
C MET A 14 -2.88 9.12 -1.64
N LYS A 15 -1.72 9.74 -1.43
CA LYS A 15 -0.66 9.78 -2.43
C LYS A 15 -0.13 8.39 -2.72
N LEU A 16 0.12 7.60 -1.69
CA LEU A 16 0.57 6.21 -1.86
C LEU A 16 -0.48 5.39 -2.61
N GLU A 17 -1.74 5.53 -2.25
CA GLU A 17 -2.82 4.82 -2.92
C GLU A 17 -2.86 5.15 -4.42
N ALA A 18 -2.73 6.43 -4.76
CA ALA A 18 -2.71 6.86 -6.15
C ALA A 18 -1.53 6.26 -6.91
N MET A 19 -0.34 6.22 -6.27
CA MET A 19 0.86 5.64 -6.89
C MET A 19 0.68 4.15 -7.14
N VAL A 20 0.09 3.42 -6.19
CA VAL A 20 -0.17 1.98 -6.36
C VAL A 20 -1.16 1.76 -7.51
N HIS A 21 -2.22 2.57 -7.59
CA HIS A 21 -3.17 2.50 -8.69
C HIS A 21 -2.48 2.70 -10.04
N GLU A 22 -1.56 3.65 -10.12
CA GLU A 22 -0.81 3.91 -11.35
C GLU A 22 0.01 2.69 -11.77
N VAL A 23 0.74 2.09 -10.83
CA VAL A 23 1.56 0.91 -11.13
C VAL A 23 0.69 -0.26 -11.58
N VAL A 24 -0.41 -0.50 -10.89
CA VAL A 24 -1.34 -1.58 -11.23
C VAL A 24 -1.89 -1.38 -12.66
N ALA A 25 -2.28 -0.16 -12.98
CA ALA A 25 -2.82 0.16 -14.31
C ALA A 25 -1.75 0.06 -15.40
N GLU A 26 -0.56 0.61 -15.16
CA GLU A 26 0.53 0.60 -16.13
C GLU A 26 1.00 -0.81 -16.46
N LYS A 27 1.00 -1.69 -15.46
CA LYS A 27 1.50 -3.07 -15.62
C LYS A 27 0.39 -4.07 -15.95
N GLY A 28 -0.86 -3.62 -15.99
CA GLY A 28 -1.97 -4.50 -16.30
C GLY A 28 -2.17 -5.61 -15.27
N LEU A 29 -1.93 -5.32 -14.00
CA LEU A 29 -2.02 -6.31 -12.94
C LEU A 29 -3.48 -6.56 -12.54
N ASP A 30 -3.80 -7.82 -12.25
CA ASP A 30 -5.07 -8.18 -11.65
C ASP A 30 -4.91 -8.11 -10.13
N ALA A 31 -5.18 -6.94 -9.58
CA ALA A 31 -4.98 -6.67 -8.17
C ALA A 31 -6.22 -6.02 -7.56
N ASN A 32 -6.52 -6.41 -6.32
CA ASN A 32 -7.56 -5.82 -5.52
C ASN A 32 -6.92 -4.86 -4.52
N LEU A 33 -7.20 -3.57 -4.65
CA LEU A 33 -6.64 -2.54 -3.79
C LEU A 33 -7.67 -2.09 -2.78
N VAL A 34 -7.32 -2.20 -1.51
CA VAL A 34 -8.18 -1.80 -0.38
C VAL A 34 -7.45 -0.75 0.47
N HIS A 35 -8.16 0.31 0.82
CA HIS A 35 -7.65 1.31 1.74
C HIS A 35 -8.15 0.97 3.14
N VAL A 36 -7.24 0.60 4.02
CA VAL A 36 -7.55 0.19 5.40
C VAL A 36 -7.39 1.39 6.32
N GLN A 37 -8.49 1.81 6.93
CA GLN A 37 -8.50 2.95 7.86
C GLN A 37 -8.72 2.53 9.31
N ASP A 38 -9.07 1.28 9.55
CA ASP A 38 -9.30 0.76 10.90
C ASP A 38 -7.97 0.65 11.65
N GLU A 39 -7.87 1.41 12.73
CA GLU A 39 -6.65 1.47 13.53
C GLU A 39 -6.26 0.10 14.09
N ARG A 40 -7.25 -0.71 14.50
CA ARG A 40 -6.98 -2.05 15.02
C ARG A 40 -6.35 -2.94 13.96
N GLU A 41 -6.86 -2.87 12.76
CA GLU A 41 -6.31 -3.66 11.65
C GLU A 41 -4.90 -3.20 11.31
N ILE A 42 -4.67 -1.88 11.26
CA ILE A 42 -3.36 -1.31 11.00
C ILE A 42 -2.35 -1.80 12.04
N VAL A 43 -2.71 -1.72 13.32
CA VAL A 43 -1.84 -2.18 14.41
C VAL A 43 -1.59 -3.69 14.33
N SER A 44 -2.57 -4.45 13.88
CA SER A 44 -2.42 -5.90 13.77
C SER A 44 -1.32 -6.31 12.78
N TYR A 45 -0.97 -5.45 11.85
CA TYR A 45 0.16 -5.68 10.94
C TYR A 45 1.50 -5.27 11.54
N GLY A 46 1.52 -4.74 12.77
CA GLY A 46 2.74 -4.26 13.40
C GLY A 46 3.17 -2.89 12.89
N VAL A 47 2.31 -2.18 12.19
CA VAL A 47 2.64 -0.87 11.61
C VAL A 47 2.31 0.22 12.62
N MET A 48 3.35 0.95 13.05
CA MET A 48 3.21 2.04 14.02
C MET A 48 3.17 3.42 13.35
N ARG A 49 3.54 3.51 12.09
CA ARG A 49 3.53 4.76 11.31
C ARG A 49 2.87 4.52 9.97
N THR A 50 2.01 5.42 9.56
CA THR A 50 1.35 5.37 8.25
C THR A 50 1.98 6.40 7.32
N PRO A 51 1.89 6.20 6.02
CA PRO A 51 1.17 5.13 5.34
C PRO A 51 1.93 3.81 5.37
N GLY A 52 1.19 2.70 5.34
CA GLY A 52 1.76 1.37 5.21
C GLY A 52 1.28 0.71 3.93
N LEU A 53 2.09 -0.19 3.38
CA LEU A 53 1.74 -0.94 2.19
C LEU A 53 1.86 -2.42 2.49
N VAL A 54 0.78 -3.15 2.20
CA VAL A 54 0.69 -4.60 2.41
C VAL A 54 0.40 -5.25 1.07
N VAL A 55 1.18 -6.26 0.71
CA VAL A 55 0.97 -7.04 -0.51
C VAL A 55 0.80 -8.50 -0.12
N ASP A 56 -0.38 -9.05 -0.43
CA ASP A 56 -0.72 -10.45 -0.12
C ASP A 56 -0.44 -10.81 1.34
N GLY A 57 -0.86 -9.94 2.25
CA GLY A 57 -0.74 -10.15 3.68
C GLY A 57 0.62 -9.81 4.28
N LYS A 58 1.57 -9.38 3.46
CA LYS A 58 2.92 -9.06 3.92
C LYS A 58 3.17 -7.55 3.87
N VAL A 59 3.61 -6.97 4.98
CA VAL A 59 3.99 -5.56 5.04
C VAL A 59 5.31 -5.37 4.29
N VAL A 60 5.28 -4.57 3.22
CA VAL A 60 6.48 -4.31 2.41
C VAL A 60 7.07 -2.94 2.67
N SER A 61 6.28 -2.01 3.23
CA SER A 61 6.75 -0.67 3.55
C SER A 61 5.82 -0.02 4.57
N TYR A 62 6.36 0.87 5.40
CA TYR A 62 5.55 1.69 6.30
C TYR A 62 6.33 2.93 6.74
N GLY A 63 5.58 3.97 7.12
CA GLY A 63 6.17 5.20 7.66
C GLY A 63 6.81 6.11 6.62
N ARG A 64 6.70 5.79 5.35
CA ARG A 64 7.23 6.61 4.25
C ARG A 64 6.47 6.36 2.96
N ILE A 65 6.69 7.20 1.98
CA ILE A 65 6.16 6.99 0.63
C ILE A 65 7.28 6.36 -0.21
N PRO A 66 7.10 5.10 -0.66
CA PRO A 66 8.09 4.48 -1.54
C PRO A 66 8.02 5.06 -2.96
N SER A 67 9.04 4.80 -3.76
CA SER A 67 9.03 5.17 -5.17
C SER A 67 8.16 4.20 -5.97
N LYS A 68 7.78 4.62 -7.17
CA LYS A 68 7.03 3.73 -8.08
C LYS A 68 7.85 2.48 -8.43
N GLU A 69 9.16 2.64 -8.56
CA GLU A 69 10.06 1.52 -8.85
C GLU A 69 10.06 0.49 -7.73
N GLU A 70 10.11 0.95 -6.48
CA GLU A 70 10.01 0.06 -5.33
C GLU A 70 8.67 -0.67 -5.32
N ILE A 71 7.59 0.05 -5.55
CA ILE A 71 6.25 -0.54 -5.59
C ILE A 71 6.20 -1.62 -6.67
N ALA A 72 6.72 -1.35 -7.86
CA ALA A 72 6.72 -2.31 -8.95
C ALA A 72 7.47 -3.58 -8.57
N VAL A 73 8.61 -3.45 -7.90
CA VAL A 73 9.39 -4.61 -7.43
C VAL A 73 8.57 -5.45 -6.46
N TRP A 74 7.92 -4.81 -5.49
CA TRP A 74 7.10 -5.54 -4.50
C TRP A 74 5.89 -6.21 -5.13
N LEU A 75 5.37 -5.67 -6.22
CA LEU A 75 4.25 -6.28 -6.94
C LEU A 75 4.71 -7.34 -7.95
N GLY A 76 6.00 -7.55 -8.10
CA GLY A 76 6.55 -8.61 -8.95
C GLY A 76 6.62 -8.27 -10.44
N VAL A 77 6.70 -7.01 -10.77
CA VAL A 77 6.71 -6.55 -12.17
C VAL A 77 7.92 -5.68 -12.52
#